data_97657555b51736d072f5b69c27e5330c
#
_entry.id   97657555b51736d072f5b69c27e5330c
#
_cell.length_a   1.000
_cell.length_b   1.000
_cell.length_c   1.000
_cell.angle_alpha   90.00
_cell.angle_beta   90.00
_cell.angle_gamma   90.00
#
_symmetry.space_group_name_H-M   'P 1'
#
loop_
_entity.id
_entity.type
_entity.pdbx_description
1 polymer ?
#
loop_
_entity_poly.entity_id
_entity_poly.type
_entity_poly.pdbx_seq_one_letter_code
_entity_poly.pdbx_strand_id
1 'polypeptide(L)'
;MMAKQKYYVVWVGKVPGIYTSWGECQQQVNQFTGAKFKAFESRSEAEQAYAAGYKNYWGQSGSGSSSSGSKSKSFKRSSSSAAEDPGEIDYDSISVDVGTRGNPGPVEYKGVDTQTGDILFSCGPIQKGTNNLGEFLAIVHALAYLKKIGSTKTVYSDSMNALKWLKQKKVVSTLPRDASTKEIWDLVDRAEHWLRTNTYENKVLKWQTKSWGEIKADYGRK
;
A
#
# COMPACT_ATOMS: atom_id res chain seq x y z
N MET A 1 -0.67 -0.23 41.28
CA MET A 1 -0.40 0.72 40.17
C MET A 1 -1.71 0.97 39.48
N MET A 2 -2.22 2.22 39.52
CA MET A 2 -3.45 2.57 38.82
C MET A 2 -3.19 2.65 37.34
N ALA A 3 -3.99 1.94 36.52
CA ALA A 3 -3.90 2.01 35.08
C ALA A 3 -4.24 3.44 34.61
N LYS A 4 -3.36 4.04 33.83
CA LYS A 4 -3.54 5.39 33.30
C LYS A 4 -4.76 5.39 32.35
N GLN A 5 -5.75 6.25 32.63
CA GLN A 5 -6.96 6.39 31.84
C GLN A 5 -6.60 6.84 30.42
N LYS A 6 -7.13 6.18 29.41
CA LYS A 6 -6.99 6.56 28.01
C LYS A 6 -8.30 7.04 27.43
N TYR A 7 -8.23 7.99 26.50
CA TYR A 7 -9.36 8.53 25.77
C TYR A 7 -9.22 8.17 24.29
N TYR A 8 -10.28 7.67 23.69
CA TYR A 8 -10.30 7.19 22.32
C TYR A 8 -11.18 8.10 21.47
N VAL A 9 -10.59 8.75 20.49
CA VAL A 9 -11.30 9.61 19.54
C VAL A 9 -11.65 8.79 18.31
N VAL A 10 -12.91 8.74 17.95
CA VAL A 10 -13.42 8.18 16.71
C VAL A 10 -13.92 9.31 15.83
N TRP A 11 -13.22 9.62 14.76
CA TRP A 11 -13.64 10.62 13.78
C TRP A 11 -14.52 10.02 12.69
N VAL A 12 -14.25 8.75 12.32
CA VAL A 12 -15.01 8.00 11.33
C VAL A 12 -15.27 6.61 11.88
N GLY A 13 -16.53 6.25 12.02
CA GLY A 13 -17.01 5.00 12.61
C GLY A 13 -18.53 5.01 12.63
N LYS A 14 -19.14 4.00 13.25
CA LYS A 14 -20.60 3.91 13.39
C LYS A 14 -21.18 5.15 14.08
N VAL A 15 -20.54 5.56 15.17
CA VAL A 15 -20.86 6.82 15.87
C VAL A 15 -19.52 7.54 16.13
N PRO A 16 -19.25 8.69 15.49
CA PRO A 16 -18.10 9.53 15.81
C PRO A 16 -18.22 10.12 17.23
N GLY A 17 -17.09 10.21 17.95
CA GLY A 17 -17.10 10.73 19.32
C GLY A 17 -15.82 10.43 20.09
N ILE A 18 -15.82 10.80 21.39
CA ILE A 18 -14.75 10.54 22.33
C ILE A 18 -15.21 9.50 23.34
N TYR A 19 -14.47 8.42 23.47
CA TYR A 19 -14.80 7.27 24.32
C TYR A 19 -13.74 7.11 25.41
N THR A 20 -14.17 6.66 26.59
CA THR A 20 -13.30 6.51 27.77
C THR A 20 -12.82 5.08 27.95
N SER A 21 -13.34 4.14 27.17
CA SER A 21 -12.92 2.75 27.17
C SER A 21 -12.64 2.23 25.76
N TRP A 22 -11.69 1.30 25.65
CA TRP A 22 -11.42 0.61 24.40
C TRP A 22 -12.62 -0.19 23.88
N GLY A 23 -13.37 -0.81 24.80
CA GLY A 23 -14.56 -1.59 24.43
C GLY A 23 -15.63 -0.76 23.71
N GLU A 24 -15.91 0.46 24.22
CA GLU A 24 -16.84 1.39 23.57
C GLU A 24 -16.31 1.84 22.20
N CYS A 25 -15.05 2.24 22.12
CA CYS A 25 -14.40 2.62 20.87
C CYS A 25 -14.45 1.48 19.84
N GLN A 26 -14.12 0.26 20.26
CA GLN A 26 -14.10 -0.91 19.41
C GLN A 26 -15.48 -1.20 18.78
N GLN A 27 -16.56 -1.01 19.51
CA GLN A 27 -17.92 -1.19 18.97
C GLN A 27 -18.20 -0.23 17.81
N GLN A 28 -17.61 0.96 17.85
CA GLN A 28 -17.82 1.99 16.83
C GLN A 28 -16.97 1.78 15.58
N VAL A 29 -15.80 1.15 15.72
CA VAL A 29 -14.84 0.98 14.62
C VAL A 29 -14.83 -0.45 14.07
N ASN A 30 -15.32 -1.43 14.84
CA ASN A 30 -15.35 -2.83 14.42
C ASN A 30 -16.31 -3.04 13.25
N GLN A 31 -15.80 -3.69 12.17
CA GLN A 31 -16.53 -3.92 10.91
C GLN A 31 -17.00 -2.61 10.22
N PHE A 32 -16.37 -1.47 10.51
CA PHE A 32 -16.65 -0.22 9.82
C PHE A 32 -15.49 0.09 8.86
N THR A 33 -15.74 -0.05 7.56
CA THR A 33 -14.72 0.21 6.53
C THR A 33 -14.29 1.68 6.56
N GLY A 34 -12.98 1.90 6.68
CA GLY A 34 -12.42 3.26 6.70
C GLY A 34 -12.49 3.96 8.06
N ALA A 35 -12.73 3.24 9.16
CA ALA A 35 -12.75 3.81 10.51
C ALA A 35 -11.46 4.61 10.80
N LYS A 36 -11.62 5.81 11.39
CA LYS A 36 -10.54 6.70 11.80
C LYS A 36 -10.65 6.95 13.29
N PHE A 37 -9.70 6.44 14.06
CA PHE A 37 -9.66 6.60 15.50
C PHE A 37 -8.24 6.65 16.04
N LYS A 38 -8.05 7.26 17.22
CA LYS A 38 -6.76 7.34 17.90
C LYS A 38 -6.95 7.44 19.41
N ALA A 39 -6.00 6.88 20.19
CA ALA A 39 -5.98 6.97 21.64
C ALA A 39 -5.13 8.17 22.10
N PHE A 40 -5.58 8.86 23.15
CA PHE A 40 -4.91 9.99 23.81
C PHE A 40 -4.79 9.71 25.31
N GLU A 41 -3.78 10.33 25.93
CA GLU A 41 -3.54 10.16 27.38
C GLU A 41 -4.28 11.17 28.24
N SER A 42 -4.81 12.25 27.64
CA SER A 42 -5.62 13.23 28.34
C SER A 42 -6.92 13.54 27.58
N ARG A 43 -7.96 13.91 28.35
CA ARG A 43 -9.25 14.31 27.80
C ARG A 43 -9.16 15.58 26.97
N SER A 44 -8.37 16.54 27.43
CA SER A 44 -8.16 17.80 26.70
C SER A 44 -7.52 17.60 25.34
N GLU A 45 -6.52 16.71 25.23
CA GLU A 45 -5.92 16.34 23.93
C GLU A 45 -6.93 15.65 23.02
N ALA A 46 -7.75 14.76 23.59
CA ALA A 46 -8.79 14.06 22.82
C ALA A 46 -9.84 15.04 22.27
N GLU A 47 -10.27 16.01 23.06
CA GLU A 47 -11.24 17.04 22.66
C GLU A 47 -10.65 17.97 21.57
N GLN A 48 -9.41 18.42 21.74
CA GLN A 48 -8.72 19.19 20.73
C GLN A 48 -8.53 18.40 19.42
N ALA A 49 -8.17 17.13 19.53
CA ALA A 49 -8.01 16.26 18.40
C ALA A 49 -9.32 16.04 17.66
N TYR A 50 -10.42 15.83 18.39
CA TYR A 50 -11.74 15.65 17.82
C TYR A 50 -12.19 16.90 17.05
N ALA A 51 -12.01 18.08 17.66
CA ALA A 51 -12.37 19.38 17.06
C ALA A 51 -11.49 19.71 15.83
N ALA A 52 -10.20 19.38 15.86
CA ALA A 52 -9.27 19.63 14.77
C ALA A 52 -9.45 18.69 13.58
N GLY A 53 -10.21 17.59 13.76
CA GLY A 53 -10.45 16.59 12.73
C GLY A 53 -9.29 15.61 12.54
N TYR A 54 -9.58 14.45 11.96
CA TYR A 54 -8.61 13.35 11.82
C TYR A 54 -7.41 13.71 10.94
N LYS A 55 -7.53 14.66 10.01
CA LYS A 55 -6.45 15.07 9.09
C LYS A 55 -5.19 15.53 9.82
N ASN A 56 -5.32 16.17 10.97
CA ASN A 56 -4.20 16.68 11.75
C ASN A 56 -3.53 15.60 12.64
N TYR A 57 -4.17 14.46 12.81
CA TYR A 57 -3.71 13.41 13.75
C TYR A 57 -3.46 12.07 13.08
N TRP A 58 -3.81 11.93 11.82
CA TRP A 58 -3.58 10.72 11.03
C TRP A 58 -2.20 10.78 10.39
N GLY A 59 -1.24 10.02 10.89
CA GLY A 59 0.13 9.96 10.40
C GLY A 59 1.22 10.38 11.39
N GLN A 60 0.87 10.94 12.56
CA GLN A 60 1.85 11.19 13.62
C GLN A 60 1.88 9.99 14.58
N SER A 61 2.87 9.11 14.42
CA SER A 61 3.21 8.11 15.44
C SER A 61 3.70 8.83 16.68
N GLY A 62 2.96 8.66 17.77
CA GLY A 62 3.24 9.31 19.02
C GLY A 62 4.61 8.94 19.58
N SER A 63 5.40 9.96 19.92
CA SER A 63 6.41 9.88 20.94
C SER A 63 5.96 10.76 22.08
N GLY A 64 5.74 10.11 23.24
CA GLY A 64 5.41 10.80 24.48
C GLY A 64 6.58 11.63 24.97
N SER A 65 6.25 12.83 25.35
CA SER A 65 6.68 13.68 26.46
C SER A 65 8.01 13.41 27.17
N SER A 66 8.87 14.38 27.24
CA SER A 66 8.95 15.28 28.40
C SER A 66 10.09 16.30 28.23
N SER A 67 9.78 17.46 28.73
CA SER A 67 10.58 18.70 28.80
C SER A 67 11.95 18.54 29.42
N SER A 68 12.95 19.19 28.89
CA SER A 68 13.66 20.32 29.51
C SER A 68 14.95 20.62 28.76
N GLY A 69 15.19 21.92 28.58
CA GLY A 69 16.22 22.67 28.00
C GLY A 69 17.65 22.17 27.97
N SER A 70 18.34 22.48 26.92
CA SER A 70 19.56 23.27 26.85
C SER A 70 20.23 23.20 25.48
N LYS A 71 20.62 24.38 25.05
CA LYS A 71 21.49 24.81 23.95
C LYS A 71 22.58 23.85 23.47
N SER A 72 22.70 23.82 22.15
CA SER A 72 23.88 24.15 21.34
C SER A 72 24.43 23.04 20.47
N LYS A 73 24.66 23.48 19.23
CA LYS A 73 25.64 23.13 18.21
C LYS A 73 25.22 22.17 17.10
N SER A 74 25.12 22.86 15.97
CA SER A 74 25.04 22.34 14.61
C SER A 74 26.05 21.22 14.34
N PHE A 75 25.53 20.15 13.75
CA PHE A 75 26.26 19.39 12.74
C PHE A 75 25.28 19.00 11.62
N LYS A 76 25.54 19.60 10.45
CA LYS A 76 24.92 19.18 9.18
C LYS A 76 25.25 17.72 8.92
N ARG A 77 24.22 16.89 8.87
CA ARG A 77 24.28 15.63 8.15
C ARG A 77 22.94 15.42 7.45
N SER A 78 22.96 15.70 6.17
CA SER A 78 21.93 15.40 5.22
C SER A 78 21.69 13.90 5.13
N SER A 79 20.51 13.46 5.51
CA SER A 79 19.83 12.33 4.92
C SER A 79 18.34 12.50 5.22
N SER A 80 17.67 13.21 4.34
CA SER A 80 16.22 13.36 4.34
C SER A 80 15.58 12.06 3.90
N SER A 81 15.10 11.24 4.84
CA SER A 81 13.94 10.43 4.59
C SER A 81 12.74 11.20 5.15
N ALA A 82 12.26 12.16 4.39
CA ALA A 82 10.93 12.69 4.57
C ALA A 82 9.97 11.50 4.42
N ALA A 83 9.24 11.15 5.47
CA ALA A 83 8.07 10.32 5.36
C ALA A 83 7.10 11.12 4.47
N GLU A 84 7.02 10.77 3.20
CA GLU A 84 6.05 11.36 2.28
C GLU A 84 4.67 11.08 2.87
N ASP A 85 3.87 12.14 3.00
CA ASP A 85 2.45 12.02 3.28
C ASP A 85 1.86 11.04 2.26
N PRO A 86 1.22 9.93 2.66
CA PRO A 86 0.73 8.93 1.72
C PRO A 86 -0.31 9.46 0.74
N GLY A 87 -0.73 10.72 0.88
CA GLY A 87 -1.75 11.34 0.04
C GLY A 87 -3.11 10.65 0.13
N GLU A 88 -4.03 11.06 -0.71
CA GLU A 88 -5.32 10.39 -0.89
C GLU A 88 -5.20 9.30 -1.96
N ILE A 89 -6.00 8.23 -1.82
CA ILE A 89 -6.09 7.19 -2.85
C ILE A 89 -6.71 7.81 -4.10
N ASP A 90 -6.02 7.70 -5.23
CA ASP A 90 -6.61 7.95 -6.53
C ASP A 90 -7.47 6.74 -6.91
N TYR A 91 -8.78 6.86 -6.79
CA TYR A 91 -9.71 5.78 -7.14
C TYR A 91 -9.89 5.61 -8.65
N ASP A 92 -9.51 6.59 -9.47
CA ASP A 92 -9.46 6.44 -10.92
C ASP A 92 -8.18 5.73 -11.37
N SER A 93 -8.05 4.49 -10.92
CA SER A 93 -6.83 3.69 -11.02
C SER A 93 -7.10 2.19 -11.13
N ILE A 94 -6.02 1.46 -11.42
CA ILE A 94 -5.99 0.00 -11.35
C ILE A 94 -5.06 -0.41 -10.20
N SER A 95 -5.54 -1.27 -9.32
CA SER A 95 -4.73 -1.97 -8.33
C SER A 95 -4.32 -3.34 -8.87
N VAL A 96 -3.05 -3.71 -8.70
CA VAL A 96 -2.56 -5.03 -9.10
C VAL A 96 -1.95 -5.76 -7.92
N ASP A 97 -2.12 -7.08 -7.89
CA ASP A 97 -1.54 -7.96 -6.87
C ASP A 97 -1.32 -9.37 -7.41
N VAL A 98 -0.56 -10.16 -6.68
CA VAL A 98 -0.17 -11.52 -7.02
C VAL A 98 -0.58 -12.50 -5.93
N GLY A 99 -1.10 -13.65 -6.34
CA GLY A 99 -1.30 -14.81 -5.48
C GLY A 99 -0.23 -15.87 -5.74
N THR A 100 0.43 -16.36 -4.70
CA THR A 100 1.41 -17.44 -4.82
C THR A 100 1.08 -18.59 -3.89
N ARG A 101 1.45 -19.81 -4.31
CA ARG A 101 1.41 -21.01 -3.46
C ARG A 101 2.83 -21.54 -3.32
N GLY A 102 3.60 -20.92 -2.43
CA GLY A 102 5.05 -21.13 -2.30
C GLY A 102 5.86 -20.08 -3.09
N ASN A 103 7.15 -19.96 -2.75
CA ASN A 103 8.04 -18.96 -3.37
C ASN A 103 9.48 -19.51 -3.47
N PRO A 104 9.86 -20.15 -4.61
CA PRO A 104 9.11 -20.28 -5.86
C PRO A 104 7.95 -21.29 -5.79
N GLY A 105 6.92 -21.06 -6.61
CA GLY A 105 5.73 -21.91 -6.71
C GLY A 105 4.77 -21.41 -7.78
N PRO A 106 3.53 -21.96 -7.85
CA PRO A 106 2.51 -21.46 -8.74
C PRO A 106 2.19 -19.99 -8.47
N VAL A 107 2.14 -19.20 -9.53
CA VAL A 107 1.92 -17.74 -9.50
C VAL A 107 0.71 -17.39 -10.34
N GLU A 108 -0.17 -16.59 -9.80
CA GLU A 108 -1.26 -15.96 -10.53
C GLU A 108 -1.31 -14.48 -10.16
N TYR A 109 -1.78 -13.62 -11.06
CA TYR A 109 -1.95 -12.21 -10.78
C TYR A 109 -3.21 -11.65 -11.41
N LYS A 110 -3.69 -10.54 -10.86
CA LYS A 110 -4.85 -9.81 -11.37
C LYS A 110 -4.66 -8.31 -11.27
N GLY A 111 -5.42 -7.61 -12.09
CA GLY A 111 -5.66 -6.17 -11.96
C GLY A 111 -7.14 -5.92 -11.78
N VAL A 112 -7.47 -5.05 -10.85
CA VAL A 112 -8.83 -4.66 -10.52
C VAL A 112 -9.01 -3.15 -10.63
N ASP A 113 -10.21 -2.70 -10.93
CA ASP A 113 -10.59 -1.30 -10.76
C ASP A 113 -10.52 -0.96 -9.26
N THR A 114 -9.77 0.08 -8.91
CA THR A 114 -9.52 0.42 -7.49
C THR A 114 -10.78 0.89 -6.79
N GLN A 115 -11.72 1.49 -7.50
CA GLN A 115 -12.97 1.98 -6.95
C GLN A 115 -13.97 0.86 -6.68
N THR A 116 -14.21 0.01 -7.68
CA THR A 116 -15.27 -1.02 -7.63
C THR A 116 -14.77 -2.37 -7.14
N GLY A 117 -13.48 -2.69 -7.35
CA GLY A 117 -12.90 -4.01 -7.09
C GLY A 117 -13.14 -5.01 -8.22
N ASP A 118 -13.75 -4.58 -9.32
CA ASP A 118 -14.01 -5.45 -10.48
C ASP A 118 -12.70 -5.90 -11.13
N ILE A 119 -12.62 -7.19 -11.45
CA ILE A 119 -11.44 -7.76 -12.11
C ILE A 119 -11.43 -7.32 -13.58
N LEU A 120 -10.42 -6.56 -13.96
CA LEU A 120 -10.22 -6.10 -15.34
C LEU A 120 -9.42 -7.10 -16.17
N PHE A 121 -8.47 -7.78 -15.53
CA PHE A 121 -7.71 -8.87 -16.13
C PHE A 121 -7.13 -9.78 -15.04
N SER A 122 -6.84 -11.02 -15.43
CA SER A 122 -6.13 -11.99 -14.61
C SER A 122 -5.22 -12.85 -15.49
N CYS A 123 -4.20 -13.44 -14.91
CA CYS A 123 -3.27 -14.35 -15.58
C CYS A 123 -2.78 -15.40 -14.59
N GLY A 124 -2.64 -16.62 -15.08
CA GLY A 124 -2.16 -17.76 -14.31
C GLY A 124 -3.23 -18.88 -14.17
N PRO A 125 -2.91 -19.95 -13.43
CA PRO A 125 -1.65 -20.15 -12.70
C PRO A 125 -0.45 -20.46 -13.61
N ILE A 126 0.64 -19.71 -13.46
CA ILE A 126 1.96 -20.01 -14.02
C ILE A 126 2.62 -21.00 -13.07
N GLN A 127 3.04 -22.15 -13.55
CA GLN A 127 3.38 -23.30 -12.71
C GLN A 127 4.53 -23.06 -11.72
N LYS A 128 5.52 -22.23 -12.10
CA LYS A 128 6.66 -21.96 -11.24
C LYS A 128 7.22 -20.56 -11.44
N GLY A 129 7.12 -19.76 -10.40
CA GLY A 129 7.63 -18.39 -10.37
C GLY A 129 7.84 -17.90 -8.95
N THR A 130 8.16 -16.63 -8.82
CA THR A 130 8.26 -15.95 -7.52
C THR A 130 7.23 -14.83 -7.42
N ASN A 131 6.89 -14.47 -6.18
CA ASN A 131 6.00 -13.36 -5.91
C ASN A 131 6.44 -12.09 -6.66
N ASN A 132 7.71 -11.71 -6.54
CA ASN A 132 8.21 -10.50 -7.17
C ASN A 132 8.10 -10.50 -8.70
N LEU A 133 8.28 -11.66 -9.35
CA LEU A 133 8.11 -11.78 -10.80
C LEU A 133 6.65 -11.59 -11.20
N GLY A 134 5.73 -12.20 -10.45
CA GLY A 134 4.29 -12.02 -10.67
C GLY A 134 3.86 -10.56 -10.51
N GLU A 135 4.33 -9.87 -9.47
CA GLU A 135 4.09 -8.44 -9.24
C GLU A 135 4.55 -7.57 -10.41
N PHE A 136 5.77 -7.84 -10.91
CA PHE A 136 6.29 -7.12 -12.07
C PHE A 136 5.43 -7.34 -13.32
N LEU A 137 5.05 -8.60 -13.58
CA LEU A 137 4.19 -8.96 -14.71
C LEU A 137 2.81 -8.30 -14.59
N ALA A 138 2.23 -8.25 -13.39
CA ALA A 138 0.94 -7.61 -13.13
C ALA A 138 0.96 -6.11 -13.48
N ILE A 139 2.02 -5.40 -13.08
CA ILE A 139 2.18 -3.97 -13.39
C ILE A 139 2.30 -3.76 -14.91
N VAL A 140 3.15 -4.54 -15.60
CA VAL A 140 3.34 -4.37 -17.05
C VAL A 140 2.08 -4.75 -17.81
N HIS A 141 1.35 -5.78 -17.36
CA HIS A 141 0.05 -6.14 -17.94
C HIS A 141 -0.96 -4.99 -17.79
N ALA A 142 -1.04 -4.36 -16.62
CA ALA A 142 -1.91 -3.19 -16.40
C ALA A 142 -1.58 -2.03 -17.36
N LEU A 143 -0.29 -1.72 -17.51
CA LEU A 143 0.16 -0.68 -18.46
C LEU A 143 -0.19 -1.02 -19.92
N ALA A 144 0.02 -2.27 -20.33
CA ALA A 144 -0.33 -2.73 -21.67
C ALA A 144 -1.85 -2.70 -21.90
N TYR A 145 -2.63 -3.09 -20.90
CA TYR A 145 -4.09 -3.01 -20.92
C TYR A 145 -4.57 -1.58 -21.07
N LEU A 146 -4.07 -0.65 -20.22
CA LEU A 146 -4.43 0.77 -20.26
C LEU A 146 -4.05 1.41 -21.58
N LYS A 147 -2.88 1.08 -22.13
CA LYS A 147 -2.47 1.56 -23.45
C LYS A 147 -3.43 1.08 -24.55
N LYS A 148 -3.86 -0.19 -24.50
CA LYS A 148 -4.80 -0.76 -25.48
C LYS A 148 -6.14 -0.03 -25.48
N ILE A 149 -6.63 0.40 -24.32
CA ILE A 149 -7.91 1.12 -24.19
C ILE A 149 -7.77 2.66 -24.23
N GLY A 150 -6.55 3.17 -24.43
CA GLY A 150 -6.28 4.61 -24.50
C GLY A 150 -6.50 5.34 -23.17
N SER A 151 -6.27 4.70 -22.02
CA SER A 151 -6.52 5.25 -20.69
C SER A 151 -5.23 5.66 -20.00
N THR A 152 -5.26 6.78 -19.28
CA THR A 152 -4.15 7.33 -18.48
C THR A 152 -4.28 7.08 -16.99
N LYS A 153 -5.19 6.18 -16.57
CA LYS A 153 -5.40 5.81 -15.17
C LYS A 153 -4.09 5.44 -14.47
N THR A 154 -4.01 5.74 -13.19
CA THR A 154 -2.90 5.35 -12.30
C THR A 154 -2.89 3.84 -12.09
N VAL A 155 -1.71 3.24 -11.93
CA VAL A 155 -1.53 1.84 -11.52
C VAL A 155 -0.93 1.80 -10.12
N TYR A 156 -1.54 1.06 -9.22
CA TYR A 156 -1.03 0.80 -7.87
C TYR A 156 -0.52 -0.62 -7.72
N SER A 157 0.65 -0.76 -7.09
CA SER A 157 1.20 -2.03 -6.61
C SER A 157 1.83 -1.82 -5.23
N ASP A 158 1.78 -2.80 -4.37
CA ASP A 158 2.44 -2.76 -3.06
C ASP A 158 3.87 -3.31 -3.07
N SER A 159 4.35 -3.80 -4.22
CA SER A 159 5.67 -4.38 -4.39
C SER A 159 6.75 -3.36 -4.73
N MET A 160 7.64 -3.07 -3.78
CA MET A 160 8.79 -2.19 -4.00
C MET A 160 9.77 -2.75 -5.04
N ASN A 161 9.97 -4.09 -5.07
CA ASN A 161 10.86 -4.73 -6.02
C ASN A 161 10.33 -4.60 -7.46
N ALA A 162 9.04 -4.85 -7.66
CA ALA A 162 8.42 -4.70 -8.96
C ALA A 162 8.50 -3.26 -9.49
N LEU A 163 8.23 -2.26 -8.63
CA LEU A 163 8.36 -0.85 -8.95
C LEU A 163 9.79 -0.46 -9.32
N LYS A 164 10.79 -1.01 -8.61
CA LYS A 164 12.20 -0.80 -8.93
C LYS A 164 12.55 -1.38 -10.31
N TRP A 165 12.13 -2.62 -10.60
CA TRP A 165 12.38 -3.26 -11.88
C TRP A 165 11.67 -2.56 -13.05
N LEU A 166 10.47 -2.05 -12.79
CA LEU A 166 9.76 -1.22 -13.77
C LEU A 166 10.56 0.02 -14.18
N LYS A 167 11.10 0.77 -13.19
CA LYS A 167 11.95 1.95 -13.43
C LYS A 167 13.22 1.58 -14.20
N GLN A 168 13.81 0.44 -13.89
CA GLN A 168 15.01 -0.07 -14.57
C GLN A 168 14.71 -0.70 -15.93
N LYS A 169 13.43 -0.97 -16.24
CA LYS A 169 12.98 -1.76 -17.40
C LYS A 169 13.68 -3.12 -17.48
N LYS A 170 14.05 -3.65 -16.32
CA LYS A 170 14.82 -4.90 -16.21
C LYS A 170 14.58 -5.58 -14.87
N VAL A 171 14.35 -6.87 -14.93
CA VAL A 171 14.20 -7.76 -13.78
C VAL A 171 15.57 -8.26 -13.31
N VAL A 172 15.77 -8.24 -11.99
CA VAL A 172 16.93 -8.84 -11.33
C VAL A 172 16.41 -9.86 -10.31
N SER A 173 16.41 -11.13 -10.70
CA SER A 173 15.91 -12.23 -9.87
C SER A 173 16.94 -13.37 -9.81
N THR A 174 16.96 -14.06 -8.68
CA THR A 174 17.79 -15.24 -8.44
C THR A 174 17.12 -16.54 -8.90
N LEU A 175 15.87 -16.48 -9.38
CA LEU A 175 15.20 -17.66 -9.91
C LEU A 175 15.95 -18.22 -11.12
N PRO A 176 16.38 -19.49 -11.10
CA PRO A 176 17.08 -20.07 -12.25
C PRO A 176 16.24 -20.00 -13.53
N ARG A 177 16.91 -19.84 -14.66
CA ARG A 177 16.29 -19.95 -15.99
C ARG A 177 16.50 -21.37 -16.50
N ASP A 178 15.55 -22.24 -16.25
CA ASP A 178 15.57 -23.64 -16.66
C ASP A 178 14.22 -24.07 -17.27
N ALA A 179 14.09 -25.31 -17.66
CA ALA A 179 12.86 -25.83 -18.26
C ALA A 179 11.63 -25.68 -17.36
N SER A 180 11.80 -25.76 -16.04
CA SER A 180 10.70 -25.64 -15.07
C SER A 180 10.22 -24.21 -14.86
N THR A 181 11.02 -23.22 -15.18
CA THR A 181 10.76 -21.79 -15.01
C THR A 181 10.61 -21.05 -16.35
N LYS A 182 10.65 -21.79 -17.45
CA LYS A 182 10.61 -21.23 -18.80
C LYS A 182 9.41 -20.32 -19.03
N GLU A 183 8.22 -20.75 -18.60
CA GLU A 183 6.96 -20.02 -18.80
C GLU A 183 7.03 -18.60 -18.21
N ILE A 184 7.43 -18.47 -16.92
CA ILE A 184 7.48 -17.16 -16.27
C ILE A 184 8.58 -16.28 -16.88
N TRP A 185 9.70 -16.85 -17.29
CA TRP A 185 10.78 -16.09 -17.90
C TRP A 185 10.45 -15.62 -19.31
N ASP A 186 9.73 -16.41 -20.11
CA ASP A 186 9.20 -15.98 -21.40
C ASP A 186 8.25 -14.78 -21.25
N LEU A 187 7.40 -14.79 -20.19
CA LEU A 187 6.54 -13.66 -19.86
C LEU A 187 7.33 -12.43 -19.44
N VAL A 188 8.36 -12.60 -18.60
CA VAL A 188 9.23 -11.52 -18.16
C VAL A 188 9.97 -10.90 -19.34
N ASP A 189 10.57 -11.71 -20.21
CA ASP A 189 11.29 -11.23 -21.38
C ASP A 189 10.38 -10.44 -22.33
N ARG A 190 9.13 -10.91 -22.51
CA ARG A 190 8.10 -10.19 -23.26
C ARG A 190 7.71 -8.87 -22.59
N ALA A 191 7.58 -8.85 -21.26
CA ALA A 191 7.26 -7.65 -20.51
C ALA A 191 8.41 -6.61 -20.57
N GLU A 192 9.65 -7.04 -20.43
CA GLU A 192 10.83 -6.18 -20.61
C GLU A 192 10.92 -5.63 -22.03
N HIS A 193 10.67 -6.47 -23.03
CA HIS A 193 10.62 -6.03 -24.43
C HIS A 193 9.56 -4.96 -24.64
N TRP A 194 8.35 -5.18 -24.10
CA TRP A 194 7.25 -4.22 -24.18
C TRP A 194 7.64 -2.87 -23.55
N LEU A 195 8.27 -2.86 -22.38
CA LEU A 195 8.74 -1.65 -21.71
C LEU A 195 9.80 -0.89 -22.49
N ARG A 196 10.61 -1.59 -23.30
CA ARG A 196 11.64 -0.95 -24.17
C ARG A 196 11.05 -0.37 -25.44
N THR A 197 10.03 -1.01 -25.99
CA THR A 197 9.44 -0.66 -27.30
C THR A 197 8.20 0.21 -27.20
N ASN A 198 7.66 0.42 -26.01
CA ASN A 198 6.47 1.23 -25.77
C ASN A 198 6.74 2.36 -24.79
N THR A 199 5.98 3.45 -24.96
CA THR A 199 5.87 4.56 -24.03
C THR A 199 4.49 4.51 -23.36
N TYR A 200 4.41 5.02 -22.14
CA TYR A 200 3.18 5.18 -21.38
C TYR A 200 3.26 6.44 -20.53
N GLU A 201 2.12 7.09 -20.29
CA GLU A 201 2.01 8.30 -19.47
C GLU A 201 1.41 8.00 -18.08
N ASN A 202 0.97 6.77 -17.88
CA ASN A 202 0.36 6.31 -16.65
C ASN A 202 1.32 6.44 -15.46
N LYS A 203 0.84 7.01 -14.35
CA LYS A 203 1.56 6.97 -13.09
C LYS A 203 1.55 5.55 -12.54
N VAL A 204 2.69 5.08 -12.05
CA VAL A 204 2.77 3.80 -11.34
C VAL A 204 3.27 4.08 -9.94
N LEU A 205 2.42 3.88 -8.95
CA LEU A 205 2.62 4.31 -7.58
C LEU A 205 2.60 3.13 -6.61
N LYS A 206 3.29 3.32 -5.49
CA LYS A 206 3.28 2.40 -4.37
C LYS A 206 1.96 2.50 -3.62
N TRP A 207 1.26 1.38 -3.46
CA TRP A 207 0.14 1.29 -2.53
C TRP A 207 0.64 1.37 -1.08
N GLN A 208 0.06 2.25 -0.29
CA GLN A 208 0.48 2.50 1.09
C GLN A 208 -0.30 1.63 2.08
N THR A 209 0.01 0.34 2.10
CA THR A 209 -0.72 -0.67 2.91
C THR A 209 -0.89 -0.25 4.38
N LYS A 210 0.12 0.40 4.96
CA LYS A 210 0.06 0.87 6.36
C LYS A 210 -1.01 1.94 6.60
N SER A 211 -1.29 2.76 5.59
CA SER A 211 -2.21 3.91 5.70
C SER A 211 -3.57 3.60 5.09
N TRP A 212 -3.60 2.81 4.02
CA TRP A 212 -4.80 2.57 3.23
C TRP A 212 -5.41 1.18 3.42
N GLY A 213 -4.74 0.31 4.20
CA GLY A 213 -5.11 -1.10 4.33
C GLY A 213 -4.66 -1.94 3.15
N GLU A 214 -5.16 -3.17 3.04
CA GLU A 214 -4.79 -4.09 1.97
C GLU A 214 -5.18 -3.52 0.60
N ILE A 215 -4.37 -3.81 -0.42
CA ILE A 215 -4.63 -3.38 -1.79
C ILE A 215 -5.91 -4.02 -2.33
N LYS A 216 -6.65 -3.32 -3.17
CA LYS A 216 -7.96 -3.83 -3.67
C LYS A 216 -7.85 -5.15 -4.45
N ALA A 217 -6.71 -5.39 -5.07
CA ALA A 217 -6.41 -6.63 -5.78
C ALA A 217 -6.01 -7.80 -4.87
N ASP A 218 -5.90 -7.61 -3.53
CA ASP A 218 -5.42 -8.64 -2.60
C ASP A 218 -6.12 -9.99 -2.82
N TYR A 219 -5.33 -11.06 -2.78
CA TYR A 219 -5.82 -12.44 -2.91
C TYR A 219 -6.31 -13.03 -1.58
N GLY A 220 -6.11 -12.32 -0.45
CA GLY A 220 -6.50 -12.80 0.87
C GLY A 220 -5.76 -14.07 1.32
N ARG A 221 -4.65 -14.36 0.69
CA ARG A 221 -3.81 -15.53 1.02
C ARG A 221 -2.60 -15.04 1.81
N LYS A 222 -2.68 -15.18 3.11
CA LYS A 222 -1.55 -15.02 4.04
C LYS A 222 -1.19 -16.35 4.62
#